data_fa34a7b3ed1b4fcdc210f32c4e6fc651
#
_entry.id   fa34a7b3ed1b4fcdc210f32c4e6fc651
#
_cell.length_a   1.000
_cell.length_b   1.000
_cell.length_c   1.000
_cell.angle_alpha   90.00
_cell.angle_beta   90.00
_cell.angle_gamma   90.00
#
_symmetry.space_group_name_H-M   'P 1'
#
loop_
_entity.id
_entity.type
_entity.pdbx_description
1 polymer ?
#
loop_
_entity_poly.entity_id
_entity_poly.type
_entity_poly.pdbx_seq_one_letter_code
_entity_poly.pdbx_strand_id
1 'polypeptide(L)'
;VRGGRLAALTEEAEKVLKDAQPDASISSWALRWVMTRPQVQVVLSGMSNMEQIKDNVHTFSEKEELTKEEEALVKKAAEIFRPSVAVPCTGCRYCCPDCPQRLDIPRLLSIYNDVKILGENWRAGFANALPEGKRPEDCIGCGSCTSHCPQSIDVPSVMQEFAEIRKSL
;
A
#
# COMPACT_ATOMS: atom_id res chain seq x y z
N VAL A 1 -2.45 8.81 1.31
CA VAL A 1 -3.14 7.59 0.88
C VAL A 1 -2.21 6.42 1.06
N ARG A 2 -2.69 5.31 1.64
CA ARG A 2 -1.92 4.08 1.90
C ARG A 2 -0.59 4.27 2.63
N GLY A 3 -0.53 5.19 3.62
CA GLY A 3 0.67 5.39 4.45
C GLY A 3 1.89 5.87 3.67
N GLY A 4 1.71 6.68 2.64
CA GLY A 4 2.81 7.26 1.86
C GLY A 4 3.32 6.40 0.69
N ARG A 5 2.76 5.22 0.46
CA ARG A 5 3.20 4.32 -0.64
C ARG A 5 3.10 4.92 -2.04
N LEU A 6 2.25 5.92 -2.25
CA LEU A 6 2.16 6.63 -3.53
C LEU A 6 3.19 7.77 -3.65
N ALA A 7 3.95 8.03 -2.59
CA ALA A 7 5.05 9.01 -2.60
C ALA A 7 6.43 8.35 -2.80
N ALA A 8 6.49 7.01 -2.68
CA ALA A 8 7.70 6.22 -2.91
C ALA A 8 7.32 4.97 -3.71
N LEU A 9 7.61 4.98 -4.99
CA LEU A 9 7.40 3.87 -5.90
C LEU A 9 8.66 3.00 -6.00
N THR A 10 8.62 1.96 -6.83
CA THR A 10 9.85 1.24 -7.23
C THR A 10 10.67 2.12 -8.19
N GLU A 11 11.97 1.91 -8.22
CA GLU A 11 12.91 2.66 -9.07
C GLU A 11 12.47 2.70 -10.55
N GLU A 12 12.00 1.55 -11.06
CA GLU A 12 11.49 1.44 -12.43
C GLU A 12 10.21 2.26 -12.65
N ALA A 13 9.29 2.27 -11.68
CA ALA A 13 8.05 3.04 -11.79
C ALA A 13 8.32 4.54 -11.65
N GLU A 14 9.21 4.95 -10.74
CA GLU A 14 9.65 6.34 -10.58
C GLU A 14 10.33 6.86 -11.84
N LYS A 15 11.19 6.05 -12.47
CA LYS A 15 11.90 6.41 -13.69
C LYS A 15 10.93 6.83 -14.81
N VAL A 16 9.80 6.14 -14.97
CA VAL A 16 8.80 6.49 -16.01
C VAL A 16 8.30 7.94 -15.83
N LEU A 17 8.08 8.36 -14.59
CA LEU A 17 7.57 9.69 -14.27
C LEU A 17 8.68 10.74 -14.30
N LYS A 18 9.85 10.40 -13.78
CA LYS A 18 11.03 11.28 -13.74
C LYS A 18 11.65 11.54 -15.11
N ASP A 19 11.62 10.58 -16.03
CA ASP A 19 12.05 10.79 -17.41
C ASP A 19 11.18 11.82 -18.15
N ALA A 20 9.90 11.93 -17.78
CA ALA A 20 8.98 12.91 -18.36
C ALA A 20 9.08 14.30 -17.69
N GLN A 21 9.16 14.34 -16.37
CA GLN A 21 9.30 15.57 -15.59
C GLN A 21 10.29 15.34 -14.41
N PRO A 22 11.59 15.59 -14.64
CA PRO A 22 12.64 15.31 -13.66
C PRO A 22 12.44 16.05 -12.31
N ASP A 23 11.95 17.28 -12.38
CA ASP A 23 11.78 18.16 -11.21
C ASP A 23 10.47 17.90 -10.44
N ALA A 24 9.48 17.25 -11.05
CA ALA A 24 8.21 16.96 -10.39
C ALA A 24 8.38 15.86 -9.32
N SER A 25 7.79 16.06 -8.15
CA SER A 25 7.77 15.03 -7.11
C SER A 25 6.83 13.87 -7.51
N ILE A 26 7.10 12.67 -7.02
CA ILE A 26 6.19 11.53 -7.23
C ILE A 26 4.82 11.80 -6.60
N SER A 27 4.80 12.51 -5.47
CA SER A 27 3.56 12.96 -4.81
C SER A 27 2.72 13.86 -5.69
N SER A 28 3.34 14.80 -6.44
CA SER A 28 2.64 15.72 -7.32
C SER A 28 1.89 14.99 -8.43
N TRP A 29 2.47 13.96 -9.03
CA TRP A 29 1.80 13.10 -10.02
C TRP A 29 0.54 12.45 -9.46
N ALA A 30 0.62 11.91 -8.23
CA ALA A 30 -0.52 11.26 -7.58
C ALA A 30 -1.63 12.29 -7.23
N LEU A 31 -1.25 13.48 -6.77
CA LEU A 31 -2.18 14.55 -6.42
C LEU A 31 -2.86 15.12 -7.67
N ARG A 32 -2.11 15.41 -8.73
CA ARG A 32 -2.63 15.89 -10.02
C ARG A 32 -3.59 14.85 -10.63
N TRP A 33 -3.26 13.55 -10.53
CA TRP A 33 -4.18 12.50 -11.00
C TRP A 33 -5.52 12.52 -10.25
N VAL A 34 -5.50 12.75 -8.93
CA VAL A 34 -6.74 12.86 -8.15
C VAL A 34 -7.51 14.12 -8.53
N MET A 35 -6.83 15.23 -8.80
CA MET A 35 -7.45 16.51 -9.21
C MET A 35 -8.17 16.42 -10.56
N THR A 36 -7.76 15.51 -11.46
CA THR A 36 -8.47 15.27 -12.73
C THR A 36 -9.84 14.58 -12.55
N ARG A 37 -10.20 14.19 -11.32
CA ARG A 37 -11.47 13.47 -11.04
C ARG A 37 -12.54 14.44 -10.57
N PRO A 38 -13.54 14.79 -11.40
CA PRO A 38 -14.52 15.81 -11.08
C PRO A 38 -15.38 15.48 -9.84
N GLN A 39 -15.42 14.21 -9.44
CA GLN A 39 -16.13 13.78 -8.23
C GLN A 39 -15.34 14.07 -6.93
N VAL A 40 -14.04 14.38 -7.03
CA VAL A 40 -13.18 14.64 -5.86
C VAL A 40 -13.21 16.14 -5.56
N GLN A 41 -13.87 16.51 -4.46
CA GLN A 41 -13.99 17.90 -4.03
C GLN A 41 -12.85 18.35 -3.11
N VAL A 42 -12.32 17.40 -2.30
CA VAL A 42 -11.28 17.66 -1.31
C VAL A 42 -10.27 16.52 -1.32
N VAL A 43 -8.99 16.87 -1.30
CA VAL A 43 -7.89 15.89 -1.20
C VAL A 43 -7.20 16.08 0.14
N LEU A 44 -7.16 15.02 0.95
CA LEU A 44 -6.41 15.00 2.21
C LEU A 44 -5.00 14.45 1.95
N SER A 45 -3.99 15.23 2.30
CA SER A 45 -2.59 14.82 2.24
C SER A 45 -1.94 14.89 3.62
N GLY A 46 -1.28 13.80 4.03
CA GLY A 46 -0.44 13.78 5.23
C GLY A 46 0.95 14.34 4.91
N MET A 47 1.35 15.39 5.62
CA MET A 47 2.65 16.05 5.47
C MET A 47 3.32 16.08 6.83
N SER A 48 4.58 15.65 6.89
CA SER A 48 5.34 15.57 8.15
C SER A 48 6.56 16.51 8.21
N ASN A 49 6.87 17.19 7.10
CA ASN A 49 7.95 18.17 7.02
C ASN A 49 7.59 19.34 6.11
N MET A 50 8.40 20.40 6.16
CA MET A 50 8.15 21.64 5.44
C MET A 50 8.29 21.48 3.91
N GLU A 51 9.15 20.59 3.45
CA GLU A 51 9.35 20.33 2.01
C GLU A 51 8.10 19.75 1.39
N GLN A 52 7.49 18.76 2.05
CA GLN A 52 6.23 18.18 1.60
C GLN A 52 5.08 19.20 1.58
N ILE A 53 5.05 20.12 2.55
CA ILE A 53 4.06 21.21 2.56
C ILE A 53 4.26 22.12 1.36
N LYS A 54 5.48 22.56 1.10
CA LYS A 54 5.80 23.44 -0.04
C LYS A 54 5.47 22.78 -1.37
N ASP A 55 5.85 21.52 -1.56
CA ASP A 55 5.58 20.73 -2.76
C ASP A 55 4.08 20.58 -3.01
N ASN A 56 3.32 20.20 -1.98
CA ASN A 56 1.87 20.06 -2.10
C ASN A 56 1.16 21.40 -2.34
N VAL A 57 1.56 22.47 -1.64
CA VAL A 57 1.01 23.81 -1.87
C VAL A 57 1.28 24.27 -3.30
N HIS A 58 2.51 24.06 -3.81
CA HIS A 58 2.85 24.36 -5.20
C HIS A 58 1.94 23.58 -6.16
N THR A 59 1.86 22.26 -6.00
CA THR A 59 1.04 21.37 -6.85
C THR A 59 -0.43 21.81 -6.90
N PHE A 60 -1.03 22.19 -5.76
CA PHE A 60 -2.42 22.64 -5.72
C PHE A 60 -2.63 24.10 -6.17
N SER A 61 -1.60 24.94 -6.06
CA SER A 61 -1.69 26.35 -6.49
C SER A 61 -1.68 26.49 -8.00
N GLU A 62 -0.87 25.67 -8.69
CA GLU A 62 -0.79 25.66 -10.14
C GLU A 62 -2.06 25.10 -10.79
N LYS A 63 -2.82 24.27 -10.06
CA LYS A 63 -4.07 23.61 -10.52
C LYS A 63 -3.93 22.92 -11.89
N GLU A 64 -2.74 22.44 -12.20
CA GLU A 64 -2.49 21.72 -13.44
C GLU A 64 -3.03 20.29 -13.35
N GLU A 65 -4.10 20.05 -14.09
CA GLU A 65 -4.59 18.70 -14.33
C GLU A 65 -3.59 17.93 -15.20
N LEU A 66 -3.63 16.61 -15.10
CA LEU A 66 -2.82 15.78 -16.00
C LEU A 66 -3.35 15.84 -17.43
N THR A 67 -2.45 15.96 -18.39
CA THR A 67 -2.78 15.73 -19.80
C THR A 67 -3.08 14.25 -20.05
N LYS A 68 -3.63 13.92 -21.22
CA LYS A 68 -3.87 12.51 -21.58
C LYS A 68 -2.58 11.69 -21.67
N GLU A 69 -1.50 12.32 -22.14
CA GLU A 69 -0.17 11.74 -22.22
C GLU A 69 0.37 11.45 -20.81
N GLU A 70 0.25 12.40 -19.91
CA GLU A 70 0.65 12.26 -18.51
C GLU A 70 -0.19 11.20 -17.76
N GLU A 71 -1.51 11.14 -18.03
CA GLU A 71 -2.36 10.06 -17.49
C GLU A 71 -1.88 8.68 -17.96
N ALA A 72 -1.44 8.56 -19.21
CA ALA A 72 -0.87 7.31 -19.73
C ALA A 72 0.43 6.92 -19.01
N LEU A 73 1.29 7.90 -18.69
CA LEU A 73 2.50 7.67 -17.90
C LEU A 73 2.19 7.21 -16.48
N VAL A 74 1.23 7.86 -15.81
CA VAL A 74 0.78 7.43 -14.47
C VAL A 74 0.23 6.01 -14.51
N LYS A 75 -0.54 5.66 -15.54
CA LYS A 75 -1.05 4.30 -15.73
C LYS A 75 0.08 3.30 -15.93
N LYS A 76 1.06 3.62 -16.76
CA LYS A 76 2.25 2.77 -16.99
C LYS A 76 3.05 2.57 -15.68
N ALA A 77 3.31 3.64 -14.94
CA ALA A 77 4.00 3.55 -13.65
C ALA A 77 3.21 2.69 -12.65
N ALA A 78 1.87 2.81 -12.62
CA ALA A 78 1.01 1.99 -11.78
C ALA A 78 1.03 0.50 -12.19
N GLU A 79 1.09 0.19 -13.47
CA GLU A 79 1.21 -1.19 -13.97
C GLU A 79 2.55 -1.83 -13.56
N ILE A 80 3.66 -1.07 -13.60
CA ILE A 80 4.98 -1.50 -13.13
C ILE A 80 4.96 -1.69 -11.59
N PHE A 81 4.35 -0.75 -10.86
CA PHE A 81 4.30 -0.79 -9.40
C PHE A 81 3.36 -1.86 -8.84
N ARG A 82 2.28 -2.21 -9.55
CA ARG A 82 1.25 -3.15 -9.05
C ARG A 82 1.80 -4.50 -8.61
N PRO A 83 2.73 -5.16 -9.33
CA PRO A 83 3.31 -6.44 -8.91
C PRO A 83 4.12 -6.35 -7.61
N SER A 84 4.62 -5.17 -7.23
CA SER A 84 5.32 -4.95 -5.96
C SER A 84 4.39 -4.94 -4.73
N VAL A 85 3.06 -4.96 -4.95
CA VAL A 85 2.07 -5.02 -3.87
C VAL A 85 1.53 -6.44 -3.77
N ALA A 86 2.12 -7.27 -2.92
CA ALA A 86 1.73 -8.67 -2.77
C ALA A 86 0.27 -8.82 -2.32
N VAL A 87 -0.14 -8.06 -1.28
CA VAL A 87 -1.51 -8.06 -0.77
C VAL A 87 -2.02 -6.61 -0.64
N PRO A 88 -3.12 -6.23 -1.35
CA PRO A 88 -3.59 -4.84 -1.41
C PRO A 88 -4.37 -4.40 -0.15
N CYS A 89 -3.90 -4.76 1.04
CA CYS A 89 -4.55 -4.38 2.30
C CYS A 89 -4.49 -2.87 2.51
N THR A 90 -5.66 -2.26 2.77
CA THR A 90 -5.79 -0.82 3.04
C THR A 90 -5.72 -0.46 4.52
N GLY A 91 -5.64 -1.45 5.42
CA GLY A 91 -5.62 -1.24 6.86
C GLY A 91 -6.96 -0.79 7.46
N CYS A 92 -8.08 -1.00 6.76
CA CYS A 92 -9.42 -0.55 7.19
C CYS A 92 -9.94 -1.26 8.46
N ARG A 93 -9.38 -2.42 8.82
CA ARG A 93 -9.67 -3.21 10.04
C ARG A 93 -11.07 -3.84 10.09
N TYR A 94 -11.90 -3.80 9.04
CA TYR A 94 -13.24 -4.40 9.04
C TYR A 94 -13.23 -5.92 9.31
N CYS A 95 -12.10 -6.57 8.98
CA CYS A 95 -11.90 -7.99 9.23
C CYS A 95 -11.52 -8.35 10.68
N CYS A 96 -11.14 -7.37 11.53
CA CYS A 96 -10.62 -7.65 12.86
C CYS A 96 -11.68 -8.03 13.89
N PRO A 97 -12.86 -7.34 13.96
CA PRO A 97 -13.89 -7.66 14.96
C PRO A 97 -14.41 -9.09 14.86
N ASP A 98 -14.52 -9.61 13.64
CA ASP A 98 -15.11 -10.93 13.36
C ASP A 98 -14.08 -12.06 13.32
N CYS A 99 -12.82 -11.76 13.66
CA CYS A 99 -11.78 -12.77 13.76
C CYS A 99 -11.88 -13.52 15.09
N PRO A 100 -12.20 -14.86 15.11
CA PRO A 100 -12.31 -15.63 16.34
C PRO A 100 -11.00 -15.65 17.15
N GLN A 101 -9.87 -15.61 16.45
CA GLN A 101 -8.54 -15.57 17.06
C GLN A 101 -8.11 -14.15 17.43
N ARG A 102 -8.91 -13.12 17.11
CA ARG A 102 -8.60 -11.71 17.36
C ARG A 102 -7.21 -11.31 16.86
N LEU A 103 -6.86 -11.76 15.64
CA LEU A 103 -5.61 -11.42 15.00
C LEU A 103 -5.61 -9.95 14.55
N ASP A 104 -4.49 -9.28 14.67
CA ASP A 104 -4.28 -7.99 14.01
C ASP A 104 -3.92 -8.25 12.53
N ILE A 105 -4.96 -8.61 11.76
CA ILE A 105 -4.85 -9.00 10.36
C ILE A 105 -4.11 -7.94 9.52
N PRO A 106 -4.44 -6.64 9.59
CA PRO A 106 -3.70 -5.62 8.83
C PRO A 106 -2.21 -5.57 9.18
N ARG A 107 -1.85 -5.77 10.44
CA ARG A 107 -0.45 -5.80 10.86
C ARG A 107 0.28 -7.01 10.29
N LEU A 108 -0.35 -8.18 10.36
CA LEU A 108 0.19 -9.41 9.77
C LEU A 108 0.39 -9.29 8.25
N LEU A 109 -0.62 -8.75 7.55
CA LEU A 109 -0.54 -8.52 6.11
C LEU A 109 0.53 -7.47 5.75
N SER A 110 0.77 -6.48 6.61
CA SER A 110 1.87 -5.52 6.41
C SER A 110 3.23 -6.20 6.48
N ILE A 111 3.48 -7.03 7.49
CA ILE A 111 4.74 -7.78 7.63
C ILE A 111 4.92 -8.75 6.46
N TYR A 112 3.85 -9.46 6.07
CA TYR A 112 3.89 -10.34 4.90
C TYR A 112 4.26 -9.58 3.62
N ASN A 113 3.67 -8.41 3.40
CA ASN A 113 4.00 -7.56 2.26
C ASN A 113 5.48 -7.13 2.27
N ASP A 114 6.03 -6.77 3.44
CA ASP A 114 7.44 -6.40 3.56
C ASP A 114 8.35 -7.58 3.17
N VAL A 115 8.00 -8.80 3.58
CA VAL A 115 8.71 -10.02 3.20
C VAL A 115 8.66 -10.23 1.68
N LYS A 116 7.47 -10.15 1.08
CA LYS A 116 7.27 -10.45 -0.35
C LYS A 116 7.86 -9.38 -1.27
N ILE A 117 7.75 -8.12 -0.90
CA ILE A 117 8.21 -6.98 -1.71
C ILE A 117 9.75 -6.89 -1.68
N LEU A 118 10.34 -7.10 -0.51
CA LEU A 118 11.79 -6.99 -0.33
C LEU A 118 12.54 -8.29 -0.60
N GLY A 119 11.83 -9.42 -0.72
CA GLY A 119 12.43 -10.74 -0.91
C GLY A 119 13.22 -11.25 0.31
N GLU A 120 13.03 -10.65 1.49
CA GLU A 120 13.80 -10.89 2.69
C GLU A 120 13.01 -11.71 3.72
N ASN A 121 13.08 -13.04 3.63
CA ASN A 121 12.31 -13.94 4.50
C ASN A 121 12.52 -13.70 6.00
N TRP A 122 13.72 -13.27 6.43
CA TRP A 122 14.02 -12.97 7.84
C TRP A 122 13.06 -11.94 8.46
N ARG A 123 12.46 -11.06 7.63
CA ARG A 123 11.46 -10.08 8.07
C ARG A 123 10.18 -10.73 8.62
N ALA A 124 9.91 -11.97 8.25
CA ALA A 124 8.81 -12.74 8.83
C ALA A 124 8.96 -12.91 10.35
N GLY A 125 10.19 -12.82 10.86
CA GLY A 125 10.50 -12.78 12.28
C GLY A 125 9.90 -11.60 13.04
N PHE A 126 9.54 -10.48 12.36
CA PHE A 126 8.85 -9.36 13.01
C PHE A 126 7.48 -9.74 13.60
N ALA A 127 6.88 -10.82 13.12
CA ALA A 127 5.68 -11.37 13.74
C ALA A 127 5.92 -11.94 15.16
N ASN A 128 7.18 -12.18 15.56
CA ASN A 128 7.51 -12.59 16.92
C ASN A 128 7.25 -11.49 17.97
N ALA A 129 7.23 -10.22 17.54
CA ALA A 129 6.85 -9.10 18.38
C ALA A 129 5.35 -9.07 18.73
N LEU A 130 4.52 -9.87 18.03
CA LEU A 130 3.11 -10.03 18.36
C LEU A 130 2.95 -11.01 19.53
N PRO A 131 1.90 -10.82 20.36
CA PRO A 131 1.62 -11.74 21.46
C PRO A 131 1.50 -13.18 20.98
N GLU A 132 1.77 -14.12 21.87
CA GLU A 132 1.51 -15.55 21.63
C GLU A 132 0.01 -15.77 21.34
N GLY A 133 -0.30 -16.65 20.40
CA GLY A 133 -1.69 -16.85 19.93
C GLY A 133 -2.21 -15.74 18.99
N LYS A 134 -1.33 -14.83 18.50
CA LYS A 134 -1.69 -13.72 17.60
C LYS A 134 -0.84 -13.67 16.33
N ARG A 135 -0.21 -14.76 15.98
CA ARG A 135 0.70 -14.90 14.84
C ARG A 135 -0.03 -15.51 13.63
N PRO A 136 0.56 -15.53 12.44
CA PRO A 136 -0.11 -16.10 11.27
C PRO A 136 -0.46 -17.58 11.43
N GLU A 137 0.36 -18.36 12.14
CA GLU A 137 0.12 -19.78 12.44
C GLU A 137 -1.12 -20.02 13.33
N ASP A 138 -1.60 -19.01 14.03
CA ASP A 138 -2.81 -19.11 14.87
C ASP A 138 -4.11 -18.89 14.07
N CYS A 139 -3.99 -18.62 12.76
CA CYS A 139 -5.15 -18.50 11.89
C CYS A 139 -5.81 -19.86 11.68
N ILE A 140 -7.10 -19.96 12.05
CA ILE A 140 -7.88 -21.21 11.90
C ILE A 140 -8.55 -21.36 10.52
N GLY A 141 -8.30 -20.46 9.57
CA GLY A 141 -8.80 -20.56 8.21
C GLY A 141 -10.32 -20.36 8.05
N CYS A 142 -11.02 -19.76 9.01
CA CYS A 142 -12.49 -19.67 9.00
C CYS A 142 -13.11 -18.78 7.91
N GLY A 143 -12.34 -17.93 7.23
CA GLY A 143 -12.78 -17.09 6.12
C GLY A 143 -13.62 -15.85 6.48
N SER A 144 -14.01 -15.63 7.74
CA SER A 144 -14.80 -14.45 8.14
C SER A 144 -14.18 -13.12 7.71
N CYS A 145 -12.85 -13.03 7.80
CA CYS A 145 -12.12 -11.83 7.39
C CYS A 145 -12.20 -11.55 5.88
N THR A 146 -12.25 -12.57 5.05
CA THR A 146 -12.36 -12.44 3.59
C THR A 146 -13.73 -11.89 3.19
N SER A 147 -14.81 -12.34 3.84
CA SER A 147 -16.18 -11.87 3.55
C SER A 147 -16.38 -10.38 3.89
N HIS A 148 -15.63 -9.84 4.84
CA HIS A 148 -15.68 -8.42 5.23
C HIS A 148 -14.64 -7.55 4.53
N CYS A 149 -13.81 -8.15 3.65
CA CYS A 149 -12.72 -7.41 3.00
C CYS A 149 -13.19 -6.65 1.76
N PRO A 150 -13.16 -5.29 1.75
CA PRO A 150 -13.52 -4.51 0.57
C PRO A 150 -12.58 -4.73 -0.63
N GLN A 151 -11.40 -5.34 -0.39
CA GLN A 151 -10.42 -5.67 -1.41
C GLN A 151 -10.48 -7.15 -1.82
N SER A 152 -11.44 -7.91 -1.31
CA SER A 152 -11.60 -9.34 -1.57
C SER A 152 -10.31 -10.16 -1.36
N ILE A 153 -9.52 -9.80 -0.33
CA ILE A 153 -8.28 -10.50 0.01
C ILE A 153 -8.63 -11.87 0.59
N ASP A 154 -8.06 -12.93 0.04
CA ASP A 154 -8.10 -14.27 0.67
C ASP A 154 -7.08 -14.31 1.82
N VAL A 155 -7.51 -13.78 2.96
CA VAL A 155 -6.68 -13.69 4.16
C VAL A 155 -6.22 -15.05 4.67
N PRO A 156 -7.07 -16.10 4.74
CA PRO A 156 -6.65 -17.43 5.17
C PRO A 156 -5.46 -17.98 4.38
N SER A 157 -5.52 -17.93 3.05
CA SER A 157 -4.42 -18.40 2.19
C SER A 157 -3.14 -17.60 2.41
N VAL A 158 -3.25 -16.28 2.58
CA VAL A 158 -2.08 -15.44 2.90
C VAL A 158 -1.48 -15.79 4.26
N MET A 159 -2.31 -16.04 5.29
CA MET A 159 -1.82 -16.43 6.61
C MET A 159 -1.14 -17.78 6.58
N GLN A 160 -1.66 -18.73 5.81
CA GLN A 160 -1.04 -20.05 5.64
C GLN A 160 0.34 -19.93 4.99
N GLU A 161 0.45 -19.20 3.87
CA GLU A 161 1.74 -18.97 3.20
C GLU A 161 2.72 -18.24 4.12
N PHE A 162 2.24 -17.24 4.86
CA PHE A 162 3.08 -16.51 5.82
C PHE A 162 3.59 -17.42 6.94
N ALA A 163 2.76 -18.31 7.46
CA ALA A 163 3.16 -19.31 8.44
C ALA A 163 4.24 -20.27 7.90
N GLU A 164 4.11 -20.71 6.64
CA GLU A 164 5.14 -21.56 5.99
C GLU A 164 6.49 -20.82 5.85
N ILE A 165 6.46 -19.54 5.41
CA ILE A 165 7.69 -18.73 5.35
C ILE A 165 8.35 -18.66 6.73
N ARG A 166 7.57 -18.48 7.79
CA ARG A 166 8.09 -18.40 9.18
C ARG A 166 8.68 -19.71 9.69
N LYS A 167 8.14 -20.85 9.26
CA LYS A 167 8.69 -22.17 9.62
C LYS A 167 10.06 -22.43 8.99
N SER A 168 10.38 -21.73 7.91
CA SER A 168 11.66 -21.88 7.19
C SER A 168 12.78 -21.00 7.75
N LEU A 169 12.51 -20.20 8.78
CA LEU A 169 13.51 -19.35 9.47
C LEU A 169 14.25 -20.12 10.57
#